data_f2883e4dc96cc232be26cbec716c14bd
#
_entry.id   f2883e4dc96cc232be26cbec716c14bd
#
_cell.length_a   1.000
_cell.length_b   1.000
_cell.length_c   1.000
_cell.angle_alpha   90.00
_cell.angle_beta   90.00
_cell.angle_gamma   90.00
#
_symmetry.space_group_name_H-M   'P 1'
#
loop_
_entity.id
_entity.type
_entity.pdbx_description
1 polymer ?
#
loop_
_entity_poly.entity_id
_entity_poly.type
_entity_poly.pdbx_seq_one_letter_code
_entity_poly.pdbx_strand_id
1 'polypeptide(L)'
;MDAYLKKQFDFTGVKAALLVEQSILVILRDNKPDIPWPNTWELPGGGREGQETPLECLQREVWEELGLTLKEESIIWSKIYPSMLDKDRSAVFVVCQISQEQYREIRFGDEGQEFKLMPVEDFIKAEGVIPQLQERVRDYVEKK
;
A
#
# COMPACT_ATOMS: atom_id res chain seq x y z
N MET A 1 -1.38 11.41 13.33
CA MET A 1 -1.09 10.01 12.99
C MET A 1 -1.57 9.10 14.11
N ASP A 2 -2.20 8.01 13.74
CA ASP A 2 -2.71 7.07 14.75
C ASP A 2 -1.57 6.41 15.53
N ALA A 3 -1.75 6.33 16.85
CA ALA A 3 -0.70 5.83 17.75
C ALA A 3 -0.29 4.39 17.47
N TYR A 4 -1.22 3.54 17.01
CA TYR A 4 -0.89 2.13 16.76
C TYR A 4 0.14 1.93 15.66
N LEU A 5 0.35 2.93 14.80
CA LEU A 5 1.35 2.82 13.73
C LEU A 5 2.78 2.70 14.26
N LYS A 6 3.02 3.16 15.49
CA LYS A 6 4.33 3.08 16.14
C LYS A 6 4.38 2.01 17.23
N LYS A 7 3.43 1.08 17.25
CA LYS A 7 3.37 0.03 18.27
C LYS A 7 3.53 -1.35 17.68
N GLN A 8 4.04 -2.27 18.47
CA GLN A 8 4.09 -3.68 18.12
C GLN A 8 2.79 -4.32 18.56
N PHE A 9 2.12 -5.00 17.63
CA PHE A 9 0.92 -5.80 17.91
C PHE A 9 0.80 -6.84 16.79
N ASP A 10 -0.15 -7.74 16.89
CA ASP A 10 -0.34 -8.80 15.90
C ASP A 10 -1.02 -8.23 14.65
N PHE A 11 -0.24 -8.03 13.58
CA PHE A 11 -0.75 -7.67 12.26
C PHE A 11 0.07 -8.42 11.21
N THR A 12 -0.56 -8.72 10.06
CA THR A 12 0.08 -9.51 9.01
C THR A 12 0.95 -8.68 8.09
N GLY A 13 0.61 -7.43 7.87
CA GLY A 13 1.35 -6.55 6.97
C GLY A 13 0.67 -5.21 6.81
N VAL A 14 1.25 -4.38 5.93
CA VAL A 14 0.78 -3.02 5.66
C VAL A 14 0.71 -2.80 4.15
N LYS A 15 -0.40 -2.22 3.67
CA LYS A 15 -0.51 -1.69 2.32
C LYS A 15 -0.71 -0.19 2.41
N ALA A 16 -0.24 0.54 1.40
CA ALA A 16 -0.31 1.99 1.40
C ALA A 16 -0.81 2.54 0.07
N ALA A 17 -1.71 3.51 0.15
CA ALA A 17 -2.05 4.35 -0.98
C ALA A 17 -1.08 5.54 -0.98
N LEU A 18 -0.13 5.54 -1.91
CA LEU A 18 0.79 6.66 -2.08
C LEU A 18 0.18 7.60 -3.10
N LEU A 19 -0.30 8.75 -2.62
CA LEU A 19 -0.99 9.71 -3.47
C LEU A 19 -0.01 10.78 -3.97
N VAL A 20 -0.12 11.07 -5.27
CA VAL A 20 0.55 12.21 -5.90
C VAL A 20 -0.59 13.06 -6.44
N GLU A 21 -0.90 14.17 -5.77
CA GLU A 21 -2.07 14.98 -6.06
C GLU A 21 -3.34 14.11 -5.99
N GLN A 22 -4.08 13.97 -7.09
CA GLN A 22 -5.32 13.17 -7.12
C GLN A 22 -5.12 11.79 -7.75
N SER A 23 -3.88 11.36 -7.89
CA SER A 23 -3.55 10.05 -8.45
C SER A 23 -2.92 9.16 -7.40
N ILE A 24 -3.05 7.85 -7.59
CA ILE A 24 -2.53 6.82 -6.69
C ILE A 24 -1.52 5.97 -7.43
N LEU A 25 -0.41 5.66 -6.77
CA LEU A 25 0.62 4.79 -7.32
C LEU A 25 0.16 3.35 -7.25
N VAL A 26 0.19 2.66 -8.39
CA VAL A 26 -0.20 1.26 -8.50
C VAL A 26 0.96 0.45 -9.08
N ILE A 27 1.04 -0.81 -8.67
CA ILE A 27 2.06 -1.76 -9.10
C ILE A 27 1.35 -2.95 -9.75
N LEU A 28 1.78 -3.35 -10.93
CA LEU A 28 1.25 -4.54 -11.59
C LEU A 28 2.00 -5.76 -11.08
N ARG A 29 1.29 -6.68 -10.44
CA ARG A 29 1.86 -7.91 -9.89
C ARG A 29 2.39 -8.80 -11.01
N ASP A 30 3.39 -9.62 -10.68
CA ASP A 30 3.92 -10.59 -11.63
C ASP A 30 2.83 -11.51 -12.15
N ASN A 31 3.00 -11.97 -13.37
CA ASN A 31 2.05 -12.89 -14.00
C ASN A 31 2.56 -14.32 -13.81
N LYS A 32 2.43 -14.83 -12.59
CA LYS A 32 2.88 -16.18 -12.20
C LYS A 32 1.72 -16.97 -11.61
N PRO A 33 1.55 -18.25 -11.98
CA PRO A 33 0.41 -19.02 -11.50
C PRO A 33 0.46 -19.39 -10.02
N ASP A 34 1.63 -19.29 -9.39
CA ASP A 34 1.84 -19.71 -8.00
C ASP A 34 1.72 -18.58 -6.99
N ILE A 35 1.32 -17.38 -7.41
CA ILE A 35 1.13 -16.26 -6.50
C ILE A 35 -0.35 -15.84 -6.47
N PRO A 36 -0.82 -15.25 -5.34
CA PRO A 36 -2.16 -14.67 -5.28
C PRO A 36 -2.27 -13.48 -6.24
N TRP A 37 -3.45 -13.33 -6.86
CA TRP A 37 -3.75 -12.18 -7.71
C TRP A 37 -2.72 -11.92 -8.82
N PRO A 38 -2.37 -12.94 -9.64
CA PRO A 38 -1.36 -12.70 -10.70
C PRO A 38 -1.85 -11.68 -11.71
N ASN A 39 -0.91 -10.88 -12.25
CA ASN A 39 -1.17 -9.91 -13.32
C ASN A 39 -2.29 -8.91 -12.97
N THR A 40 -2.34 -8.51 -11.70
CA THR A 40 -3.39 -7.64 -11.15
C THR A 40 -2.73 -6.42 -10.50
N TRP A 41 -3.38 -5.27 -10.57
CA TRP A 41 -2.88 -4.04 -9.98
C TRP A 41 -3.08 -4.06 -8.46
N GLU A 42 -2.03 -3.67 -7.74
CA GLU A 42 -2.02 -3.58 -6.29
C GLU A 42 -1.37 -2.29 -5.83
N LEU A 43 -1.28 -2.14 -4.50
CA LEU A 43 -0.65 -1.00 -3.85
C LEU A 43 0.66 -1.42 -3.20
N PRO A 44 1.61 -0.48 -2.99
CA PRO A 44 2.85 -0.78 -2.27
C PRO A 44 2.60 -1.30 -0.87
N GLY A 45 3.55 -2.07 -0.36
CA GLY A 45 3.49 -2.65 0.97
C GLY A 45 3.67 -4.15 0.92
N GLY A 46 3.65 -4.78 2.09
CA GLY A 46 3.83 -6.22 2.16
C GLY A 46 3.79 -6.74 3.58
N GLY A 47 4.31 -7.94 3.76
CA GLY A 47 4.25 -8.67 5.02
C GLY A 47 5.18 -8.13 6.09
N ARG A 48 4.73 -8.23 7.33
CA ARG A 48 5.51 -7.87 8.51
C ARG A 48 6.67 -8.83 8.68
N GLU A 49 7.81 -8.29 9.07
CA GLU A 49 8.98 -9.09 9.42
C GLU A 49 9.30 -8.88 10.91
N GLY A 50 9.50 -9.99 11.64
CA GLY A 50 9.88 -9.94 13.05
C GLY A 50 8.91 -9.13 13.90
N GLN A 51 9.44 -8.20 14.67
CA GLN A 51 8.67 -7.39 15.61
C GLN A 51 8.42 -5.97 15.10
N GLU A 52 8.40 -5.77 13.79
CA GLU A 52 8.16 -4.45 13.21
C GLU A 52 6.86 -3.83 13.69
N THR A 53 6.88 -2.51 13.89
CA THR A 53 5.65 -1.72 13.97
C THR A 53 5.09 -1.55 12.56
N PRO A 54 3.81 -1.16 12.40
CA PRO A 54 3.29 -0.88 11.06
C PRO A 54 4.12 0.15 10.29
N LEU A 55 4.57 1.21 10.96
CA LEU A 55 5.40 2.23 10.30
C LEU A 55 6.72 1.64 9.81
N GLU A 56 7.41 0.86 10.64
CA GLU A 56 8.66 0.20 10.25
C GLU A 56 8.45 -0.75 9.08
N CYS A 57 7.39 -1.55 9.12
CA CYS A 57 7.04 -2.47 8.05
C CYS A 57 6.81 -1.71 6.74
N LEU A 58 6.03 -0.66 6.79
CA LEU A 58 5.73 0.16 5.60
C LEU A 58 6.99 0.81 5.04
N GLN A 59 7.81 1.41 5.91
CA GLN A 59 9.04 2.07 5.47
C GLN A 59 10.00 1.09 4.80
N ARG A 60 10.13 -0.12 5.34
CA ARG A 60 10.97 -1.16 4.74
C ARG A 60 10.44 -1.59 3.38
N GLU A 61 9.15 -1.89 3.29
CA GLU A 61 8.53 -2.35 2.05
C GLU A 61 8.61 -1.29 0.94
N VAL A 62 8.33 -0.03 1.27
CA VAL A 62 8.40 1.05 0.29
C VAL A 62 9.83 1.25 -0.20
N TRP A 63 10.81 1.12 0.69
CA TRP A 63 12.21 1.17 0.29
C TRP A 63 12.57 0.02 -0.66
N GLU A 64 12.18 -1.21 -0.32
CA GLU A 64 12.48 -2.39 -1.13
C GLU A 64 11.81 -2.33 -2.50
N GLU A 65 10.57 -1.88 -2.57
CA GLU A 65 9.80 -1.88 -3.82
C GLU A 65 10.07 -0.67 -4.70
N LEU A 66 10.29 0.50 -4.11
CA LEU A 66 10.30 1.77 -4.85
C LEU A 66 11.57 2.61 -4.64
N GLY A 67 12.45 2.20 -3.73
CA GLY A 67 13.65 2.98 -3.44
C GLY A 67 13.37 4.33 -2.79
N LEU A 68 12.19 4.49 -2.18
CA LEU A 68 11.82 5.72 -1.50
C LEU A 68 11.97 5.59 0.02
N THR A 69 12.45 6.66 0.65
CA THR A 69 12.42 6.79 2.10
C THR A 69 11.11 7.48 2.47
N LEU A 70 10.16 6.71 3.00
CA LEU A 70 8.86 7.23 3.37
C LEU A 70 8.91 7.80 4.78
N LYS A 71 8.59 9.09 4.92
CA LYS A 71 8.58 9.78 6.22
C LYS A 71 7.21 9.66 6.88
N GLU A 72 7.19 9.57 8.22
CA GLU A 72 5.92 9.47 8.94
C GLU A 72 5.01 10.67 8.71
N GLU A 73 5.59 11.86 8.44
CA GLU A 73 4.81 13.08 8.18
C GLU A 73 3.96 12.98 6.91
N SER A 74 4.30 12.06 6.00
CA SER A 74 3.52 11.86 4.78
C SER A 74 2.22 11.12 5.03
N ILE A 75 2.06 10.46 6.18
CA ILE A 75 0.87 9.68 6.50
C ILE A 75 -0.27 10.62 6.88
N ILE A 76 -1.40 10.52 6.14
CA ILE A 76 -2.56 11.39 6.37
C ILE A 76 -3.80 10.64 6.85
N TRP A 77 -3.80 9.29 6.78
CA TRP A 77 -4.94 8.50 7.21
C TRP A 77 -4.52 7.04 7.36
N SER A 78 -5.13 6.31 8.27
CA SER A 78 -4.90 4.88 8.41
C SER A 78 -6.13 4.19 8.99
N LYS A 79 -6.20 2.86 8.78
CA LYS A 79 -7.27 2.04 9.34
C LYS A 79 -6.80 0.59 9.42
N ILE A 80 -7.30 -0.12 10.43
CA ILE A 80 -7.04 -1.55 10.60
C ILE A 80 -8.17 -2.33 9.92
N TYR A 81 -7.79 -3.34 9.13
CA TYR A 81 -8.72 -4.20 8.39
C TYR A 81 -8.45 -5.66 8.70
N PRO A 82 -9.41 -6.55 8.42
CA PRO A 82 -9.10 -7.97 8.34
C PRO A 82 -8.06 -8.20 7.25
N SER A 83 -7.11 -9.09 7.50
CA SER A 83 -6.10 -9.44 6.49
C SER A 83 -6.76 -10.07 5.26
N MET A 84 -6.23 -9.79 4.08
CA MET A 84 -6.79 -10.34 2.83
C MET A 84 -6.62 -11.85 2.73
N LEU A 85 -5.57 -12.40 3.32
CA LEU A 85 -5.27 -13.83 3.26
C LEU A 85 -5.77 -14.62 4.47
N ASP A 86 -6.05 -13.93 5.58
CA ASP A 86 -6.52 -14.57 6.82
C ASP A 86 -7.41 -13.58 7.56
N LYS A 87 -8.72 -13.76 7.44
CA LYS A 87 -9.71 -12.84 8.01
C LYS A 87 -9.72 -12.79 9.53
N ASP A 88 -9.12 -13.78 10.20
CA ASP A 88 -9.03 -13.81 11.65
C ASP A 88 -7.86 -12.97 12.17
N ARG A 89 -7.02 -12.46 11.27
CA ARG A 89 -5.88 -11.62 11.64
C ARG A 89 -6.09 -10.21 11.09
N SER A 90 -5.32 -9.26 11.61
CA SER A 90 -5.43 -7.86 11.23
C SER A 90 -4.34 -7.47 10.24
N ALA A 91 -4.65 -6.50 9.40
CA ALA A 91 -3.72 -5.84 8.51
C ALA A 91 -3.92 -4.33 8.62
N VAL A 92 -2.92 -3.56 8.26
CA VAL A 92 -2.98 -2.10 8.36
C VAL A 92 -2.99 -1.49 6.96
N PHE A 93 -3.84 -0.52 6.76
CA PHE A 93 -3.88 0.27 5.53
C PHE A 93 -3.57 1.73 5.85
N VAL A 94 -2.69 2.33 5.06
CA VAL A 94 -2.21 3.69 5.29
C VAL A 94 -2.37 4.50 4.01
N VAL A 95 -2.73 5.77 4.14
CA VAL A 95 -2.75 6.69 3.01
C VAL A 95 -1.67 7.74 3.25
N CYS A 96 -0.83 7.95 2.24
CA CYS A 96 0.30 8.87 2.32
C CYS A 96 0.24 9.85 1.16
N GLN A 97 0.64 11.08 1.42
CA GLN A 97 0.81 12.09 0.36
C GLN A 97 2.29 12.23 0.06
N ILE A 98 2.68 11.99 -1.17
CA ILE A 98 4.07 12.19 -1.61
C ILE A 98 4.09 13.26 -2.71
N SER A 99 5.28 13.82 -2.95
CA SER A 99 5.45 14.88 -3.94
C SER A 99 5.74 14.31 -5.33
N GLN A 100 5.58 15.16 -6.35
CA GLN A 100 6.01 14.83 -7.71
C GLN A 100 7.50 14.51 -7.75
N GLU A 101 8.31 15.23 -6.97
CA GLU A 101 9.75 14.98 -6.91
C GLU A 101 10.05 13.59 -6.37
N GLN A 102 9.38 13.19 -5.30
CA GLN A 102 9.54 11.85 -4.74
C GLN A 102 9.12 10.79 -5.77
N TYR A 103 8.04 11.03 -6.49
CA TYR A 103 7.60 10.10 -7.53
C TYR A 103 8.67 9.94 -8.62
N ARG A 104 9.32 11.03 -9.03
CA ARG A 104 10.38 10.98 -10.04
C ARG A 104 11.64 10.25 -9.56
N GLU A 105 11.84 10.18 -8.26
CA GLU A 105 13.00 9.51 -7.65
C GLU A 105 12.80 7.99 -7.50
N ILE A 106 11.63 7.46 -7.83
CA ILE A 106 11.33 6.04 -7.67
C ILE A 106 12.31 5.20 -8.48
N ARG A 107 12.83 4.15 -7.81
CA ARG A 107 13.63 3.11 -8.43
C ARG A 107 12.89 1.80 -8.19
N PHE A 108 12.22 1.33 -9.23
CA PHE A 108 11.38 0.13 -9.13
C PHE A 108 12.25 -1.09 -8.83
N GLY A 109 11.82 -1.88 -7.85
CA GLY A 109 12.55 -3.06 -7.42
C GLY A 109 12.32 -4.26 -8.33
N ASP A 110 12.68 -5.44 -7.82
CA ASP A 110 12.68 -6.68 -8.60
C ASP A 110 11.31 -7.37 -8.67
N GLU A 111 10.39 -7.03 -7.78
CA GLU A 111 9.06 -7.61 -7.76
C GLU A 111 8.07 -6.73 -8.52
N GLY A 112 7.17 -7.37 -9.26
CA GLY A 112 6.19 -6.67 -10.07
C GLY A 112 6.70 -6.40 -11.48
N GLN A 113 5.77 -6.12 -12.39
CA GLN A 113 6.07 -5.90 -13.81
C GLN A 113 6.31 -4.43 -14.12
N GLU A 114 5.53 -3.53 -13.53
CA GLU A 114 5.61 -2.10 -13.77
C GLU A 114 4.87 -1.34 -12.67
N PHE A 115 5.07 -0.05 -12.61
CA PHE A 115 4.29 0.84 -11.75
C PHE A 115 3.85 2.06 -12.56
N LYS A 116 2.78 2.69 -12.10
CA LYS A 116 2.27 3.91 -12.72
C LYS A 116 1.38 4.68 -11.76
N LEU A 117 0.98 5.88 -12.16
CA LEU A 117 -0.07 6.64 -11.47
C LEU A 117 -1.39 6.39 -12.17
N MET A 118 -2.45 6.26 -11.40
CA MET A 118 -3.81 6.12 -11.86
C MET A 118 -4.67 7.13 -11.10
N PRO A 119 -5.61 7.85 -11.74
CA PRO A 119 -6.52 8.71 -10.97
C PRO A 119 -7.24 7.90 -9.89
N VAL A 120 -7.36 8.47 -8.69
CA VAL A 120 -8.01 7.77 -7.58
C VAL A 120 -9.42 7.32 -7.95
N GLU A 121 -10.19 8.19 -8.63
CA GLU A 121 -11.56 7.84 -9.03
C GLU A 121 -11.62 6.66 -10.01
N ASP A 122 -10.58 6.48 -10.82
CA ASP A 122 -10.50 5.32 -11.72
C ASP A 122 -10.11 4.06 -10.94
N PHE A 123 -9.18 4.19 -10.00
CA PHE A 123 -8.71 3.07 -9.20
C PHE A 123 -9.86 2.36 -8.47
N ILE A 124 -10.77 3.12 -7.88
CA ILE A 124 -11.84 2.54 -7.04
C ILE A 124 -12.88 1.77 -7.83
N LYS A 125 -12.86 1.86 -9.16
CA LYS A 125 -13.85 1.17 -10.02
C LYS A 125 -13.23 0.42 -11.19
N ALA A 126 -11.91 0.43 -11.35
CA ALA A 126 -11.25 -0.24 -12.45
C ALA A 126 -11.33 -1.77 -12.31
N GLU A 127 -11.37 -2.46 -13.45
CA GLU A 127 -11.18 -3.91 -13.47
C GLU A 127 -9.68 -4.20 -13.35
N GLY A 128 -9.33 -5.40 -12.92
CA GLY A 128 -7.93 -5.80 -12.82
C GLY A 128 -7.18 -5.20 -11.63
N VAL A 129 -7.92 -4.71 -10.64
CA VAL A 129 -7.37 -4.20 -9.37
C VAL A 129 -7.86 -5.13 -8.25
N ILE A 130 -7.02 -5.38 -7.25
CA ILE A 130 -7.42 -6.19 -6.09
C ILE A 130 -8.63 -5.53 -5.40
N PRO A 131 -9.80 -6.21 -5.33
CA PRO A 131 -11.03 -5.58 -4.84
C PRO A 131 -10.97 -5.07 -3.40
N GLN A 132 -10.27 -5.79 -2.52
CA GLN A 132 -10.14 -5.37 -1.12
C GLN A 132 -9.40 -4.03 -1.01
N LEU A 133 -8.43 -3.78 -1.89
CA LEU A 133 -7.70 -2.51 -1.90
C LEU A 133 -8.56 -1.38 -2.44
N GLN A 134 -9.44 -1.66 -3.40
CA GLN A 134 -10.41 -0.67 -3.88
C GLN A 134 -11.35 -0.25 -2.75
N GLU A 135 -11.81 -1.21 -1.94
CA GLU A 135 -12.67 -0.94 -0.80
C GLU A 135 -11.98 -0.03 0.21
N ARG A 136 -10.71 -0.31 0.51
CA ARG A 136 -9.94 0.48 1.48
C ARG A 136 -9.73 1.91 1.00
N VAL A 137 -9.42 2.10 -0.27
CA VAL A 137 -9.26 3.44 -0.84
C VAL A 137 -10.61 4.17 -0.85
N ARG A 138 -11.69 3.45 -1.16
CA ARG A 138 -13.04 4.04 -1.12
C ARG A 138 -13.37 4.52 0.30
N ASP A 139 -13.04 3.73 1.32
CA ASP A 139 -13.26 4.14 2.71
C ASP A 139 -12.52 5.44 3.02
N TYR A 140 -11.29 5.57 2.56
CA TYR A 140 -10.54 6.82 2.73
C TYR A 140 -11.24 8.00 2.05
N VAL A 141 -11.65 7.83 0.80
CA VAL A 141 -12.32 8.89 0.04
C VAL A 141 -13.61 9.31 0.74
N GLU A 142 -14.36 8.36 1.28
CA GLU A 142 -15.63 8.60 1.98
C GLU A 142 -15.44 8.92 3.46
N LYS A 143 -14.22 8.88 3.96
CA LYS A 143 -13.88 9.15 5.37
C LYS A 143 -14.56 8.19 6.34
N LYS A 144 -14.59 6.94 5.97
CA LYS A 144 -15.12 5.88 6.82
C LYS A 144 -13.98 5.19 7.55
#